data_139273811168880b9aa6aee02db5daa9
#
_entry.id   139273811168880b9aa6aee02db5daa9
#
_cell.length_a   1.000
_cell.length_b   1.000
_cell.length_c   1.000
_cell.angle_alpha   90.00
_cell.angle_beta   90.00
_cell.angle_gamma   90.00
#
_symmetry.space_group_name_H-M   'P 1'
#
loop_
_entity.id
_entity.type
_entity.pdbx_description
1 polymer ?
#
loop_
_entity_poly.entity_id
_entity_poly.type
_entity_poly.pdbx_seq_one_letter_code
_entity_poly.pdbx_strand_id
1 'polypeptide(L)'
;MSNGESTLADQQGKFTQVVKDGQKVPDVEWIPGRILLSEKRIVLASNQGKRTIPLSKVSTIKSRDDASQPFANVSSYLSLQVGNDVTLVAPKDHEEFEYELYNAVLDQEIVIVKHPAIKGGVIQDVEWQKGRMAVDEGMIGLALADGKFVEVEVDDVGDLAYQEGEVLGNERAYIEVEHTVGNTAVETQISGKARKVNILAGLLQNGTSTDSEEIELSEREQEVLMALYSGVSPFQIPQFVGMDVETVEEIYSQLIEQGILELERERREVELKARGRHVASEAMGQE
;
A
#
# COMPACT_ATOMS: atom_id res chain seq x y z
N MET A 1 -1.63 -10.74 -31.50
CA MET A 1 -2.68 -9.96 -30.82
C MET A 1 -3.73 -9.64 -31.83
N SER A 2 -5.01 -9.69 -31.49
CA SER A 2 -6.09 -9.31 -32.37
C SER A 2 -6.13 -7.78 -32.54
N ASN A 3 -6.52 -7.28 -33.70
CA ASN A 3 -6.66 -5.86 -34.00
C ASN A 3 -7.44 -5.13 -32.89
N GLY A 4 -6.84 -4.14 -32.27
CA GLY A 4 -7.47 -3.23 -31.30
C GLY A 4 -7.21 -3.50 -29.80
N GLU A 5 -6.17 -4.26 -29.46
CA GLU A 5 -5.76 -4.51 -28.08
C GLU A 5 -4.36 -3.91 -27.84
N SER A 6 -4.26 -2.94 -26.93
CA SER A 6 -2.99 -2.30 -26.56
C SER A 6 -2.13 -3.23 -25.69
N THR A 7 -0.84 -3.27 -25.95
CA THR A 7 0.13 -3.92 -25.08
C THR A 7 0.56 -2.90 -24.00
N LEU A 8 0.45 -3.28 -22.73
CA LEU A 8 0.83 -2.46 -21.59
C LEU A 8 2.25 -2.80 -21.16
N ALA A 9 2.59 -4.10 -21.06
CA ALA A 9 3.95 -4.54 -20.78
C ALA A 9 4.34 -5.72 -21.66
N ASP A 10 5.64 -5.82 -21.97
CA ASP A 10 6.23 -6.89 -22.79
C ASP A 10 7.67 -7.14 -22.31
N GLN A 11 7.83 -8.12 -21.43
CA GLN A 11 9.08 -8.35 -20.69
C GLN A 11 9.52 -9.80 -20.75
N GLN A 12 10.81 -10.02 -20.53
CA GLN A 12 11.34 -11.33 -20.15
C GLN A 12 11.03 -11.60 -18.68
N GLY A 13 10.89 -12.87 -18.32
CA GLY A 13 10.66 -13.25 -16.94
C GLY A 13 10.58 -14.75 -16.77
N LYS A 14 10.07 -15.16 -15.63
CA LYS A 14 9.82 -16.57 -15.31
C LYS A 14 8.37 -16.72 -14.87
N PHE A 15 7.80 -17.88 -15.07
CA PHE A 15 6.45 -18.18 -14.57
C PHE A 15 6.31 -19.66 -14.27
N THR A 16 5.37 -20.01 -13.41
CA THR A 16 5.04 -21.39 -13.09
C THR A 16 3.62 -21.53 -12.60
N GLN A 17 3.06 -22.74 -12.69
CA GLN A 17 1.76 -23.04 -12.10
C GLN A 17 1.96 -23.85 -10.83
N VAL A 18 1.51 -23.34 -9.70
CA VAL A 18 1.67 -23.99 -8.38
C VAL A 18 0.42 -24.72 -7.91
N VAL A 19 -0.76 -24.32 -8.43
CA VAL A 19 -2.03 -25.04 -8.22
C VAL A 19 -2.70 -25.21 -9.56
N LYS A 20 -3.15 -26.45 -9.86
CA LYS A 20 -3.90 -26.81 -11.05
C LYS A 20 -5.14 -27.60 -10.66
N ASP A 21 -6.30 -27.19 -11.14
CA ASP A 21 -7.61 -27.82 -10.83
C ASP A 21 -7.83 -27.96 -9.29
N GLY A 22 -7.33 -27.00 -8.50
CA GLY A 22 -7.42 -27.01 -7.03
C GLY A 22 -6.41 -27.91 -6.32
N GLN A 23 -5.52 -28.57 -7.05
CA GLN A 23 -4.50 -29.46 -6.50
C GLN A 23 -3.11 -28.83 -6.61
N LYS A 24 -2.30 -28.94 -5.55
CA LYS A 24 -0.92 -28.49 -5.54
C LYS A 24 -0.10 -29.26 -6.56
N VAL A 25 0.61 -28.56 -7.42
CA VAL A 25 1.52 -29.17 -8.41
C VAL A 25 2.79 -29.61 -7.67
N PRO A 26 3.20 -30.90 -7.75
CA PRO A 26 4.47 -31.33 -7.21
C PRO A 26 5.63 -30.83 -8.08
N ASP A 27 6.81 -30.70 -7.48
CA ASP A 27 8.08 -30.39 -8.14
C ASP A 27 7.98 -29.16 -9.09
N VAL A 28 7.56 -28.03 -8.51
CA VAL A 28 7.38 -26.77 -9.25
C VAL A 28 8.72 -26.21 -9.70
N GLU A 29 8.88 -26.01 -11.00
CA GLU A 29 10.05 -25.35 -11.59
C GLU A 29 9.66 -24.05 -12.30
N TRP A 30 10.51 -23.02 -12.21
CA TRP A 30 10.35 -21.79 -12.94
C TRP A 30 10.66 -21.97 -14.43
N ILE A 31 9.74 -21.61 -15.28
CA ILE A 31 9.86 -21.66 -16.74
C ILE A 31 10.27 -20.28 -17.24
N PRO A 32 11.47 -20.12 -17.81
CA PRO A 32 11.85 -18.86 -18.43
C PRO A 32 11.06 -18.61 -19.71
N GLY A 33 10.68 -17.35 -19.93
CA GLY A 33 9.89 -17.00 -21.08
C GLY A 33 9.64 -15.51 -21.21
N ARG A 34 8.68 -15.18 -22.09
CA ARG A 34 8.21 -13.83 -22.35
C ARG A 34 6.83 -13.64 -21.71
N ILE A 35 6.66 -12.55 -21.01
CA ILE A 35 5.44 -12.17 -20.31
C ILE A 35 4.92 -10.91 -20.99
N LEU A 36 3.70 -11.00 -21.55
CA LEU A 36 3.03 -9.88 -22.18
C LEU A 36 1.75 -9.57 -21.42
N LEU A 37 1.56 -8.30 -21.10
CA LEU A 37 0.33 -7.78 -20.52
C LEU A 37 -0.38 -6.88 -21.53
N SER A 38 -1.69 -7.01 -21.60
CA SER A 38 -2.57 -6.12 -22.34
C SER A 38 -3.77 -5.73 -21.48
N GLU A 39 -4.57 -4.80 -21.91
CA GLU A 39 -5.81 -4.39 -21.24
C GLU A 39 -6.77 -5.56 -20.91
N LYS A 40 -6.62 -6.72 -21.56
CA LYS A 40 -7.57 -7.85 -21.43
C LYS A 40 -6.98 -9.14 -20.91
N ARG A 41 -5.66 -9.34 -21.03
CA ARG A 41 -5.03 -10.63 -20.73
C ARG A 41 -3.53 -10.53 -20.47
N ILE A 42 -3.04 -11.54 -19.75
CA ILE A 42 -1.63 -11.87 -19.68
C ILE A 42 -1.35 -13.03 -20.63
N VAL A 43 -0.25 -12.96 -21.35
CA VAL A 43 0.24 -14.05 -22.20
C VAL A 43 1.61 -14.47 -21.74
N LEU A 44 1.73 -15.73 -21.34
CA LEU A 44 2.97 -16.38 -20.92
C LEU A 44 3.45 -17.26 -22.06
N ALA A 45 4.60 -16.97 -22.65
CA ALA A 45 5.15 -17.68 -23.79
C ALA A 45 6.55 -18.22 -23.49
N SER A 46 6.77 -19.50 -23.72
CA SER A 46 8.05 -20.19 -23.57
C SER A 46 8.32 -21.15 -24.71
N ASN A 47 9.43 -21.86 -24.68
CA ASN A 47 9.75 -22.98 -25.58
C ASN A 47 8.77 -24.17 -25.40
N GLN A 48 8.06 -24.26 -24.28
CA GLN A 48 7.06 -25.30 -23.99
C GLN A 48 5.67 -24.96 -24.52
N GLY A 49 5.48 -23.75 -25.03
CA GLY A 49 4.20 -23.29 -25.56
C GLY A 49 3.76 -21.93 -25.06
N LYS A 50 2.48 -21.66 -25.23
CA LYS A 50 1.85 -20.38 -24.89
C LYS A 50 0.61 -20.60 -24.03
N ARG A 51 0.52 -19.86 -22.93
CA ARG A 51 -0.66 -19.79 -22.05
C ARG A 51 -1.22 -18.38 -22.03
N THR A 52 -2.54 -18.27 -22.03
CA THR A 52 -3.24 -16.99 -21.97
C THR A 52 -4.14 -16.96 -20.74
N ILE A 53 -4.02 -15.91 -19.93
CA ILE A 53 -4.80 -15.66 -18.72
C ILE A 53 -5.65 -14.42 -18.97
N PRO A 54 -6.99 -14.54 -19.16
CA PRO A 54 -7.87 -13.39 -19.28
C PRO A 54 -7.94 -12.63 -17.93
N LEU A 55 -7.68 -11.32 -17.93
CA LEU A 55 -7.75 -10.48 -16.71
C LEU A 55 -9.15 -10.51 -16.07
N SER A 56 -10.19 -10.67 -16.88
CA SER A 56 -11.56 -10.82 -16.38
C SER A 56 -11.81 -12.07 -15.52
N LYS A 57 -10.93 -13.06 -15.58
CA LYS A 57 -11.00 -14.31 -14.80
C LYS A 57 -10.08 -14.32 -13.59
N VAL A 58 -9.16 -13.37 -13.48
CA VAL A 58 -8.29 -13.24 -12.31
C VAL A 58 -9.13 -12.77 -11.12
N SER A 59 -9.18 -13.54 -10.06
CA SER A 59 -9.97 -13.27 -8.86
C SER A 59 -9.13 -12.63 -7.74
N THR A 60 -7.83 -12.92 -7.71
CA THR A 60 -6.89 -12.40 -6.72
C THR A 60 -5.54 -12.17 -7.37
N ILE A 61 -4.90 -11.07 -7.01
CA ILE A 61 -3.51 -10.74 -7.31
C ILE A 61 -2.85 -10.50 -5.96
N LYS A 62 -1.68 -11.11 -5.73
CA LYS A 62 -0.85 -10.86 -4.55
C LYS A 62 0.58 -10.72 -5.01
N SER A 63 1.24 -9.67 -4.58
CA SER A 63 2.70 -9.52 -4.68
C SER A 63 3.39 -10.24 -3.53
N ARG A 64 4.58 -10.73 -3.75
CA ARG A 64 5.44 -11.27 -2.71
C ARG A 64 6.90 -11.03 -3.07
N ASP A 65 7.59 -10.45 -2.12
CA ASP A 65 9.04 -10.37 -2.05
C ASP A 65 9.51 -11.44 -1.06
N ASP A 66 9.97 -12.58 -1.57
CA ASP A 66 10.27 -13.73 -0.71
C ASP A 66 11.75 -14.08 -0.81
N ALA A 67 12.53 -13.50 0.11
CA ALA A 67 13.94 -13.86 0.30
C ALA A 67 14.12 -15.21 1.02
N SER A 68 13.06 -15.78 1.58
CA SER A 68 13.13 -16.91 2.53
C SER A 68 12.63 -18.27 2.03
N GLN A 69 12.07 -18.39 0.81
CA GLN A 69 11.56 -19.67 0.32
C GLN A 69 12.43 -20.33 -0.77
N PRO A 70 12.38 -21.70 -0.90
CA PRO A 70 13.31 -22.49 -1.70
C PRO A 70 13.15 -22.36 -3.23
N PHE A 71 12.40 -21.37 -3.73
CA PHE A 71 12.37 -21.03 -5.14
C PHE A 71 13.57 -20.13 -5.53
N ALA A 72 14.77 -20.60 -5.16
CA ALA A 72 16.04 -19.94 -5.41
C ALA A 72 16.11 -19.38 -6.84
N ASN A 73 16.41 -18.06 -6.94
CA ASN A 73 16.60 -17.21 -8.11
C ASN A 73 15.39 -16.38 -8.59
N VAL A 74 14.39 -16.14 -7.76
CA VAL A 74 13.33 -15.15 -7.99
C VAL A 74 13.11 -14.39 -6.68
N SER A 75 13.44 -13.11 -6.67
CA SER A 75 13.28 -12.23 -5.50
C SER A 75 11.84 -11.77 -5.31
N SER A 76 11.13 -11.49 -6.41
CA SER A 76 9.78 -10.94 -6.40
C SER A 76 8.89 -11.64 -7.42
N TYR A 77 7.65 -11.91 -7.10
CA TYR A 77 6.68 -12.50 -8.02
C TYR A 77 5.24 -12.12 -7.70
N LEU A 78 4.40 -12.15 -8.71
CA LEU A 78 2.96 -12.00 -8.58
C LEU A 78 2.28 -13.38 -8.57
N SER A 79 1.39 -13.59 -7.63
CA SER A 79 0.52 -14.76 -7.54
C SER A 79 -0.86 -14.42 -8.10
N LEU A 80 -1.22 -15.08 -9.21
CA LEU A 80 -2.48 -14.85 -9.92
C LEU A 80 -3.43 -16.04 -9.72
N GLN A 81 -4.57 -15.81 -9.10
CA GLN A 81 -5.60 -16.82 -8.93
C GLN A 81 -6.66 -16.71 -10.04
N VAL A 82 -6.95 -17.83 -10.69
CA VAL A 82 -7.99 -17.97 -11.73
C VAL A 82 -8.84 -19.21 -11.42
N GLY A 83 -10.01 -19.02 -10.86
CA GLY A 83 -10.80 -20.15 -10.34
C GLY A 83 -10.02 -20.90 -9.26
N ASN A 84 -9.79 -22.20 -9.49
CA ASN A 84 -9.02 -23.06 -8.58
C ASN A 84 -7.52 -23.16 -8.95
N ASP A 85 -7.07 -22.42 -9.95
CA ASP A 85 -5.69 -22.42 -10.42
C ASP A 85 -4.92 -21.25 -9.82
N VAL A 86 -3.64 -21.47 -9.50
CA VAL A 86 -2.71 -20.41 -9.09
C VAL A 86 -1.46 -20.47 -9.96
N THR A 87 -1.14 -19.33 -10.57
CA THR A 87 0.04 -19.15 -11.41
C THR A 87 0.91 -18.06 -10.82
N LEU A 88 2.19 -18.34 -10.64
CA LEU A 88 3.20 -17.36 -10.25
C LEU A 88 3.83 -16.77 -11.51
N VAL A 89 4.05 -15.46 -11.49
CA VAL A 89 4.63 -14.70 -12.60
C VAL A 89 5.69 -13.76 -12.02
N ALA A 90 6.92 -13.92 -12.47
CA ALA A 90 8.07 -13.12 -12.06
C ALA A 90 8.63 -12.37 -13.29
N PRO A 91 8.11 -11.20 -13.61
CA PRO A 91 8.63 -10.35 -14.68
C PRO A 91 10.01 -9.81 -14.29
N LYS A 92 10.80 -9.38 -15.27
CA LYS A 92 12.13 -8.82 -15.03
C LYS A 92 12.06 -7.48 -14.32
N ASP A 93 11.10 -6.65 -14.71
CA ASP A 93 10.74 -5.41 -14.05
C ASP A 93 9.42 -5.66 -13.31
N HIS A 94 9.54 -5.95 -12.02
CA HIS A 94 8.41 -6.38 -11.20
C HIS A 94 7.46 -5.21 -10.91
N GLU A 95 7.98 -4.08 -10.48
CA GLU A 95 7.23 -2.90 -10.07
C GLU A 95 6.41 -2.32 -11.23
N GLU A 96 7.05 -2.09 -12.39
CA GLU A 96 6.36 -1.61 -13.59
C GLU A 96 5.25 -2.57 -14.02
N PHE A 97 5.51 -3.88 -14.02
CA PHE A 97 4.53 -4.87 -14.43
C PHE A 97 3.36 -4.97 -13.44
N GLU A 98 3.63 -4.89 -12.17
CA GLU A 98 2.63 -4.91 -11.11
C GLU A 98 1.70 -3.70 -11.21
N TYR A 99 2.25 -2.50 -11.34
CA TYR A 99 1.50 -1.27 -11.56
C TYR A 99 0.58 -1.39 -12.78
N GLU A 100 1.12 -1.75 -13.94
CA GLU A 100 0.36 -1.90 -15.17
C GLU A 100 -0.74 -2.97 -15.07
N LEU A 101 -0.51 -4.03 -14.30
CA LEU A 101 -1.50 -5.07 -14.06
C LEU A 101 -2.66 -4.57 -13.20
N TYR A 102 -2.38 -3.90 -12.09
CA TYR A 102 -3.42 -3.33 -11.23
C TYR A 102 -4.19 -2.23 -11.96
N ASN A 103 -3.50 -1.37 -12.70
CA ASN A 103 -4.10 -0.35 -13.55
C ASN A 103 -5.06 -0.99 -14.56
N ALA A 104 -4.62 -1.98 -15.34
CA ALA A 104 -5.47 -2.70 -16.32
C ALA A 104 -6.71 -3.35 -15.69
N VAL A 105 -6.64 -3.71 -14.42
CA VAL A 105 -7.75 -4.38 -13.73
C VAL A 105 -8.65 -3.41 -12.97
N LEU A 106 -8.12 -2.39 -12.32
CA LEU A 106 -8.85 -1.55 -11.35
C LEU A 106 -9.18 -0.15 -11.86
N ASP A 107 -8.37 0.41 -12.77
CA ASP A 107 -8.60 1.78 -13.23
C ASP A 107 -9.99 1.97 -13.87
N GLN A 108 -10.60 3.13 -13.64
CA GLN A 108 -11.95 3.51 -14.07
C GLN A 108 -13.09 2.62 -13.54
N GLU A 109 -12.85 1.67 -12.62
CA GLU A 109 -13.93 0.90 -12.00
C GLU A 109 -14.79 1.79 -11.10
N ILE A 110 -16.10 1.51 -11.14
CA ILE A 110 -17.07 2.16 -10.24
C ILE A 110 -17.17 1.35 -8.96
N VAL A 111 -16.91 2.02 -7.86
CA VAL A 111 -17.03 1.52 -6.48
C VAL A 111 -18.06 2.30 -5.70
N ILE A 112 -18.41 1.83 -4.52
CA ILE A 112 -19.28 2.50 -3.57
C ILE A 112 -18.41 2.80 -2.36
N VAL A 113 -18.35 4.07 -1.96
CA VAL A 113 -17.38 4.57 -0.98
C VAL A 113 -18.12 5.29 0.15
N LYS A 114 -17.69 5.09 1.37
CA LYS A 114 -18.04 5.90 2.53
C LYS A 114 -16.77 6.50 3.10
N HIS A 115 -16.62 7.82 2.99
CA HIS A 115 -15.40 8.53 3.38
C HIS A 115 -15.68 9.95 3.92
N PRO A 116 -15.01 10.35 5.01
CA PRO A 116 -14.40 9.44 5.99
C PRO A 116 -15.47 8.71 6.78
N ALA A 117 -15.36 7.40 6.98
CA ALA A 117 -16.26 6.65 7.86
C ALA A 117 -15.91 6.91 9.33
N ILE A 118 -14.62 6.92 9.64
CA ILE A 118 -14.06 7.32 10.93
C ILE A 118 -12.99 8.38 10.67
N LYS A 119 -12.87 9.36 11.54
CA LYS A 119 -11.81 10.38 11.49
C LYS A 119 -11.30 10.68 12.90
N GLY A 120 -10.00 10.45 13.14
CA GLY A 120 -9.40 10.62 14.46
C GLY A 120 -10.12 9.82 15.55
N GLY A 121 -10.52 8.58 15.25
CA GLY A 121 -11.26 7.69 16.15
C GLY A 121 -12.74 8.03 16.33
N VAL A 122 -13.30 9.02 15.62
CA VAL A 122 -14.72 9.43 15.74
C VAL A 122 -15.50 9.03 14.50
N ILE A 123 -16.58 8.26 14.69
CA ILE A 123 -17.51 7.87 13.61
C ILE A 123 -18.13 9.13 13.01
N GLN A 124 -18.12 9.22 11.68
CA GLN A 124 -18.64 10.35 10.93
C GLN A 124 -20.05 10.05 10.41
N ASP A 125 -20.91 11.07 10.40
CA ASP A 125 -22.24 10.99 9.79
C ASP A 125 -22.14 11.25 8.27
N VAL A 126 -21.67 10.24 7.54
CA VAL A 126 -21.51 10.26 6.08
C VAL A 126 -22.22 9.07 5.47
N GLU A 127 -22.73 9.24 4.26
CA GLU A 127 -23.46 8.21 3.53
C GLU A 127 -22.56 7.53 2.48
N TRP A 128 -22.94 6.31 2.11
CA TRP A 128 -22.36 5.60 0.98
C TRP A 128 -22.67 6.32 -0.34
N GLN A 129 -21.65 6.54 -1.15
CA GLN A 129 -21.80 7.18 -2.45
C GLN A 129 -20.98 6.46 -3.52
N LYS A 130 -21.34 6.69 -4.80
CA LYS A 130 -20.55 6.16 -5.91
C LYS A 130 -19.25 6.93 -6.04
N GLY A 131 -18.18 6.18 -6.33
CA GLY A 131 -16.88 6.73 -6.66
C GLY A 131 -16.31 6.06 -7.92
N ARG A 132 -15.46 6.77 -8.63
CA ARG A 132 -14.66 6.22 -9.73
C ARG A 132 -13.24 6.07 -9.24
N MET A 133 -12.71 4.87 -9.38
CA MET A 133 -11.33 4.56 -8.99
C MET A 133 -10.35 5.01 -10.07
N ALA A 134 -9.25 5.58 -9.67
CA ALA A 134 -8.05 5.79 -10.47
C ALA A 134 -6.90 5.04 -9.80
N VAL A 135 -6.07 4.38 -10.57
CA VAL A 135 -4.87 3.71 -10.08
C VAL A 135 -3.67 4.47 -10.60
N ASP A 136 -2.85 4.95 -9.69
CA ASP A 136 -1.57 5.59 -9.99
C ASP A 136 -0.44 4.85 -9.26
N GLU A 137 0.81 5.15 -9.58
CA GLU A 137 1.96 4.51 -8.96
C GLU A 137 1.95 4.77 -7.44
N GLY A 138 1.83 3.68 -6.65
CA GLY A 138 1.74 3.75 -5.19
C GLY A 138 0.47 4.38 -4.61
N MET A 139 -0.55 4.71 -5.42
CA MET A 139 -1.72 5.45 -4.95
C MET A 139 -3.04 4.98 -5.57
N ILE A 140 -4.10 4.98 -4.78
CA ILE A 140 -5.48 4.79 -5.22
C ILE A 140 -6.26 6.09 -5.06
N GLY A 141 -6.69 6.68 -6.17
CA GLY A 141 -7.58 7.83 -6.21
C GLY A 141 -9.06 7.41 -6.29
N LEU A 142 -9.93 8.09 -5.55
CA LEU A 142 -11.38 7.86 -5.57
C LEU A 142 -12.08 9.18 -5.84
N ALA A 143 -12.56 9.37 -7.08
CA ALA A 143 -13.38 10.53 -7.43
C ALA A 143 -14.83 10.28 -7.02
N LEU A 144 -15.31 10.94 -5.97
CA LEU A 144 -16.61 10.74 -5.37
C LEU A 144 -17.72 11.53 -6.08
N ALA A 145 -18.96 11.07 -5.94
CA ALA A 145 -20.12 11.71 -6.59
C ALA A 145 -20.42 13.11 -6.07
N ASP A 146 -20.01 13.45 -4.83
CA ASP A 146 -20.12 14.79 -4.26
C ASP A 146 -19.03 15.78 -4.73
N GLY A 147 -18.14 15.32 -5.61
CA GLY A 147 -17.03 16.11 -6.17
C GLY A 147 -15.76 16.09 -5.34
N LYS A 148 -15.73 15.38 -4.21
CA LYS A 148 -14.51 15.16 -3.45
C LYS A 148 -13.61 14.15 -4.15
N PHE A 149 -12.31 14.28 -3.90
CA PHE A 149 -11.30 13.33 -4.32
C PHE A 149 -10.60 12.79 -3.07
N VAL A 150 -10.50 11.48 -2.95
CA VAL A 150 -9.84 10.79 -1.84
C VAL A 150 -8.62 10.09 -2.42
N GLU A 151 -7.48 10.28 -1.80
CA GLU A 151 -6.22 9.61 -2.10
C GLU A 151 -5.90 8.66 -0.97
N VAL A 152 -5.51 7.45 -1.33
CA VAL A 152 -5.02 6.42 -0.41
C VAL A 152 -3.67 5.98 -0.95
N GLU A 153 -2.62 6.38 -0.28
CA GLU A 153 -1.26 5.90 -0.57
C GLU A 153 -1.16 4.44 -0.09
N VAL A 154 -0.65 3.57 -0.95
CA VAL A 154 -0.57 2.12 -0.66
C VAL A 154 0.31 1.87 0.57
N ASP A 155 1.41 2.61 0.67
CA ASP A 155 2.39 2.47 1.76
C ASP A 155 1.92 3.12 3.09
N ASP A 156 0.85 3.94 3.06
CA ASP A 156 0.25 4.58 4.25
C ASP A 156 -0.97 3.80 4.78
N VAL A 157 -1.25 2.62 4.26
CA VAL A 157 -2.34 1.78 4.76
C VAL A 157 -1.92 1.12 6.07
N GLY A 158 -2.49 1.56 7.20
CA GLY A 158 -2.20 1.03 8.53
C GLY A 158 -2.93 -0.27 8.84
N ASP A 159 -4.20 -0.40 8.42
CA ASP A 159 -5.00 -1.61 8.60
C ASP A 159 -6.00 -1.80 7.46
N LEU A 160 -6.34 -3.06 7.19
CA LEU A 160 -7.35 -3.44 6.23
C LEU A 160 -8.18 -4.61 6.72
N ALA A 161 -9.49 -4.39 6.90
CA ALA A 161 -10.43 -5.40 7.33
C ALA A 161 -11.53 -5.67 6.30
N TYR A 162 -11.99 -6.93 6.23
CA TYR A 162 -13.18 -7.31 5.45
C TYR A 162 -14.40 -7.32 6.35
N GLN A 163 -15.48 -6.68 5.88
CA GLN A 163 -16.74 -6.56 6.59
C GLN A 163 -17.93 -6.89 5.69
N GLU A 164 -19.06 -7.18 6.33
CA GLU A 164 -20.35 -7.31 5.67
C GLU A 164 -21.36 -6.40 6.37
N GLY A 165 -22.21 -5.75 5.60
CA GLY A 165 -23.22 -4.86 6.14
C GLY A 165 -24.05 -4.15 5.08
N GLU A 166 -24.89 -3.21 5.51
CA GLU A 166 -25.78 -2.47 4.63
C GLU A 166 -25.03 -1.40 3.83
N VAL A 167 -25.00 -1.57 2.51
CA VAL A 167 -24.43 -0.64 1.54
C VAL A 167 -25.50 -0.24 0.53
N LEU A 168 -25.96 1.01 0.56
CA LEU A 168 -27.04 1.54 -0.29
C LEU A 168 -28.30 0.65 -0.23
N GLY A 169 -28.72 0.27 0.99
CA GLY A 169 -29.94 -0.52 1.22
C GLY A 169 -29.86 -2.01 0.86
N ASN A 170 -28.65 -2.55 0.69
CA ASN A 170 -28.42 -3.97 0.42
C ASN A 170 -27.27 -4.49 1.29
N GLU A 171 -27.40 -5.74 1.77
CA GLU A 171 -26.30 -6.46 2.39
C GLU A 171 -25.19 -6.71 1.36
N ARG A 172 -23.96 -6.24 1.63
CA ARG A 172 -22.82 -6.39 0.77
C ARG A 172 -21.52 -6.46 1.57
N ALA A 173 -20.55 -7.17 1.03
CA ALA A 173 -19.19 -7.11 1.50
C ALA A 173 -18.54 -5.75 1.14
N TYR A 174 -17.71 -5.25 2.04
CA TYR A 174 -16.87 -4.09 1.83
C TYR A 174 -15.53 -4.28 2.56
N ILE A 175 -14.56 -3.45 2.23
CA ILE A 175 -13.30 -3.35 2.96
C ILE A 175 -13.27 -2.03 3.73
N GLU A 176 -12.71 -2.08 4.92
CA GLU A 176 -12.31 -0.93 5.74
C GLU A 176 -10.82 -0.73 5.54
N VAL A 177 -10.42 0.49 5.21
CA VAL A 177 -9.03 0.85 4.94
C VAL A 177 -8.68 2.02 5.85
N GLU A 178 -7.78 1.79 6.79
CA GLU A 178 -7.22 2.85 7.63
C GLU A 178 -6.00 3.45 6.94
N HIS A 179 -6.00 4.76 6.77
CA HIS A 179 -4.92 5.53 6.16
C HIS A 179 -4.89 6.95 6.71
N THR A 180 -3.90 7.76 6.33
CA THR A 180 -3.76 9.13 6.81
C THR A 180 -4.29 10.16 5.81
N VAL A 181 -4.99 11.18 6.28
CA VAL A 181 -5.34 12.36 5.49
C VAL A 181 -4.81 13.61 6.21
N GLY A 182 -3.77 14.23 5.66
CA GLY A 182 -2.96 15.19 6.40
C GLY A 182 -2.32 14.51 7.62
N ASN A 183 -2.57 14.98 8.82
CA ASN A 183 -2.04 14.39 10.07
C ASN A 183 -3.14 13.68 10.87
N THR A 184 -4.12 13.09 10.20
CA THR A 184 -5.26 12.49 10.89
C THR A 184 -5.54 11.11 10.31
N ALA A 185 -5.57 10.09 11.18
CA ALA A 185 -6.01 8.75 10.80
C ALA A 185 -7.48 8.78 10.38
N VAL A 186 -7.78 8.20 9.22
CA VAL A 186 -9.11 8.11 8.64
C VAL A 186 -9.38 6.69 8.19
N GLU A 187 -10.63 6.26 8.34
CA GLU A 187 -11.13 5.03 7.75
C GLU A 187 -11.94 5.34 6.51
N THR A 188 -11.62 4.67 5.42
CA THR A 188 -12.39 4.68 4.17
C THR A 188 -12.97 3.30 3.93
N GLN A 189 -14.30 3.22 3.79
CA GLN A 189 -14.99 1.98 3.49
C GLN A 189 -15.28 1.89 1.99
N ILE A 190 -14.92 0.76 1.36
CA ILE A 190 -15.03 0.57 -0.10
C ILE A 190 -15.76 -0.73 -0.39
N SER A 191 -16.86 -0.65 -1.13
CA SER A 191 -17.66 -1.78 -1.63
C SER A 191 -17.76 -1.74 -3.15
N GLY A 192 -18.08 -2.88 -3.75
CA GLY A 192 -18.20 -2.97 -5.22
C GLY A 192 -18.43 -4.40 -5.69
N LYS A 193 -17.96 -4.70 -6.91
CA LYS A 193 -17.91 -6.08 -7.40
C LYS A 193 -16.89 -6.86 -6.58
N ALA A 194 -17.30 -7.97 -5.95
CA ALA A 194 -16.46 -8.74 -5.01
C ALA A 194 -15.05 -9.02 -5.56
N ARG A 195 -14.94 -9.43 -6.83
CA ARG A 195 -13.64 -9.66 -7.48
C ARG A 195 -12.74 -8.42 -7.50
N LYS A 196 -13.31 -7.24 -7.76
CA LYS A 196 -12.55 -5.99 -7.85
C LYS A 196 -12.10 -5.52 -6.45
N VAL A 197 -12.99 -5.65 -5.48
CA VAL A 197 -12.70 -5.34 -4.07
C VAL A 197 -11.59 -6.27 -3.54
N ASN A 198 -11.63 -7.57 -3.87
CA ASN A 198 -10.57 -8.50 -3.46
C ASN A 198 -9.21 -8.17 -4.10
N ILE A 199 -9.20 -7.75 -5.37
CA ILE A 199 -7.95 -7.35 -6.04
C ILE A 199 -7.43 -6.03 -5.45
N LEU A 200 -8.31 -5.07 -5.19
CA LEU A 200 -7.96 -3.81 -4.50
C LEU A 200 -7.39 -4.07 -3.11
N ALA A 201 -8.05 -4.94 -2.33
CA ALA A 201 -7.54 -5.31 -1.02
C ALA A 201 -6.15 -5.97 -1.09
N GLY A 202 -5.91 -6.80 -2.12
CA GLY A 202 -4.58 -7.38 -2.35
C GLY A 202 -3.51 -6.33 -2.65
N LEU A 203 -3.83 -5.28 -3.41
CA LEU A 203 -2.94 -4.16 -3.66
C LEU A 203 -2.63 -3.40 -2.37
N LEU A 204 -3.66 -3.03 -1.61
CA LEU A 204 -3.51 -2.27 -0.37
C LEU A 204 -2.82 -3.08 0.75
N GLN A 205 -3.00 -4.40 0.78
CA GLN A 205 -2.27 -5.28 1.70
C GLN A 205 -0.79 -5.41 1.39
N ASN A 206 -0.36 -5.17 0.16
CA ASN A 206 1.06 -5.19 -0.17
C ASN A 206 1.81 -4.05 0.57
N GLY A 207 1.20 -2.88 0.72
CA GLY A 207 1.74 -1.79 1.55
C GLY A 207 1.89 -2.19 3.03
N THR A 208 0.90 -2.90 3.58
CA THR A 208 0.99 -3.40 4.98
C THR A 208 1.93 -4.60 5.15
N SER A 209 2.22 -5.35 4.08
CA SER A 209 3.02 -6.59 4.14
C SER A 209 4.52 -6.35 4.02
N THR A 210 4.93 -5.20 3.50
CA THR A 210 6.36 -4.86 3.37
C THR A 210 7.01 -4.67 4.74
N ASP A 211 6.21 -4.43 5.81
CA ASP A 211 6.67 -4.22 7.19
C ASP A 211 6.12 -5.22 8.22
N SER A 212 5.40 -6.28 7.81
CA SER A 212 4.91 -7.31 8.75
C SER A 212 5.92 -8.44 9.01
N GLU A 213 7.21 -8.18 9.08
CA GLU A 213 8.00 -8.78 10.16
C GLU A 213 7.37 -8.22 11.44
N GLU A 214 6.97 -9.07 12.38
CA GLU A 214 6.49 -8.63 13.69
C GLU A 214 7.47 -7.57 14.19
N ILE A 215 7.09 -6.29 14.09
CA ILE A 215 7.91 -5.20 14.60
C ILE A 215 7.86 -5.37 16.10
N GLU A 216 8.87 -6.04 16.65
CA GLU A 216 9.04 -6.16 18.11
C GLU A 216 9.46 -4.80 18.64
N LEU A 217 8.47 -3.97 18.95
CA LEU A 217 8.71 -2.70 19.62
C LEU A 217 9.15 -2.95 21.07
N SER A 218 10.25 -2.34 21.47
CA SER A 218 10.67 -2.28 22.88
C SER A 218 9.64 -1.53 23.74
N GLU A 219 9.62 -1.76 25.03
CA GLU A 219 8.73 -1.05 25.96
C GLU A 219 8.85 0.48 25.82
N ARG A 220 10.05 1.00 25.56
CA ARG A 220 10.31 2.44 25.39
C ARG A 220 9.73 2.99 24.09
N GLU A 221 9.86 2.25 22.99
CA GLU A 221 9.26 2.62 21.70
C GLU A 221 7.72 2.63 21.80
N GLN A 222 7.13 1.63 22.49
CA GLN A 222 5.70 1.60 22.76
C GLN A 222 5.24 2.81 23.59
N GLU A 223 5.96 3.19 24.64
CA GLU A 223 5.63 4.36 25.45
C GLU A 223 5.66 5.66 24.64
N VAL A 224 6.66 5.83 23.77
CA VAL A 224 6.80 6.99 22.87
C VAL A 224 5.64 7.02 21.88
N LEU A 225 5.33 5.90 21.22
CA LEU A 225 4.22 5.80 20.27
C LEU A 225 2.88 6.04 20.93
N MET A 226 2.62 5.48 22.13
CA MET A 226 1.39 5.73 22.89
C MET A 226 1.22 7.21 23.24
N ALA A 227 2.31 7.88 23.59
CA ALA A 227 2.27 9.31 23.90
C ALA A 227 1.96 10.15 22.64
N LEU A 228 2.59 9.83 21.48
CA LEU A 228 2.30 10.47 20.21
C LEU A 228 0.84 10.23 19.79
N TYR A 229 0.37 8.99 19.85
CA TYR A 229 -1.02 8.61 19.56
C TYR A 229 -2.04 9.36 20.45
N SER A 230 -1.67 9.62 21.71
CA SER A 230 -2.49 10.39 22.64
C SER A 230 -2.46 11.90 22.36
N GLY A 231 -1.75 12.36 21.32
CA GLY A 231 -1.67 13.76 20.92
C GLY A 231 -0.67 14.60 21.72
N VAL A 232 0.25 13.96 22.44
CA VAL A 232 1.34 14.67 23.10
C VAL A 232 2.30 15.19 22.03
N SER A 233 2.61 16.51 22.08
CA SER A 233 3.57 17.12 21.15
C SER A 233 4.91 16.40 21.18
N PRO A 234 5.56 16.09 20.03
CA PRO A 234 6.88 15.45 19.99
C PRO A 234 7.92 16.08 20.91
N PHE A 235 7.88 17.41 21.07
CA PHE A 235 8.79 18.14 21.97
C PHE A 235 8.52 17.92 23.46
N GLN A 236 7.33 17.43 23.83
CA GLN A 236 6.95 17.18 25.21
C GLN A 236 7.10 15.69 25.59
N ILE A 237 7.32 14.82 24.62
CA ILE A 237 7.48 13.39 24.82
C ILE A 237 8.57 13.06 25.84
N PRO A 238 9.79 13.64 25.76
CA PRO A 238 10.84 13.34 26.75
C PRO A 238 10.39 13.57 28.20
N GLN A 239 9.70 14.67 28.43
CA GLN A 239 9.17 14.99 29.76
C GLN A 239 8.00 14.10 30.16
N PHE A 240 7.15 13.74 29.20
CA PHE A 240 5.95 12.93 29.42
C PHE A 240 6.28 11.49 29.77
N VAL A 241 7.21 10.86 29.01
CA VAL A 241 7.65 9.47 29.24
C VAL A 241 8.79 9.35 30.25
N GLY A 242 9.35 10.46 30.71
CA GLY A 242 10.44 10.47 31.69
C GLY A 242 11.80 10.02 31.17
N MET A 243 12.01 10.16 29.86
CA MET A 243 13.26 9.85 29.14
C MET A 243 14.03 11.14 28.84
N ASP A 244 15.34 11.05 28.66
CA ASP A 244 16.13 12.17 28.16
C ASP A 244 15.86 12.42 26.67
N VAL A 245 16.14 13.64 26.20
CA VAL A 245 15.87 14.08 24.83
C VAL A 245 16.65 13.22 23.83
N GLU A 246 17.90 12.88 24.15
CA GLU A 246 18.78 12.12 23.24
C GLU A 246 18.24 10.70 23.00
N THR A 247 17.76 10.03 24.04
CA THR A 247 17.10 8.71 23.94
C THR A 247 15.83 8.77 23.10
N VAL A 248 14.99 9.80 23.25
CA VAL A 248 13.75 9.94 22.47
C VAL A 248 14.06 10.24 21.00
N GLU A 249 15.06 11.03 20.69
CA GLU A 249 15.50 11.31 19.31
C GLU A 249 16.09 10.04 18.63
N GLU A 250 16.79 9.19 19.40
CA GLU A 250 17.24 7.89 18.90
C GLU A 250 16.03 6.98 18.58
N ILE A 251 15.02 6.95 19.44
CA ILE A 251 13.77 6.19 19.20
C ILE A 251 13.04 6.73 17.97
N TYR A 252 12.91 8.04 17.82
CA TYR A 252 12.31 8.62 16.60
C TYR A 252 13.06 8.20 15.34
N SER A 253 14.39 8.24 15.36
CA SER A 253 15.20 7.82 14.23
C SER A 253 14.97 6.36 13.86
N GLN A 254 14.90 5.46 14.85
CA GLN A 254 14.61 4.03 14.64
C GLN A 254 13.20 3.82 14.09
N LEU A 255 12.19 4.50 14.64
CA LEU A 255 10.81 4.39 14.20
C LEU A 255 10.59 4.98 12.77
N ILE A 256 11.37 6.01 12.40
CA ILE A 256 11.41 6.56 11.04
C ILE A 256 12.05 5.55 10.07
N GLU A 257 13.19 4.94 10.45
CA GLU A 257 13.82 3.88 9.64
C GLU A 257 12.94 2.65 9.46
N GLN A 258 12.05 2.37 10.41
CA GLN A 258 11.05 1.30 10.35
C GLN A 258 9.75 1.71 9.64
N GLY A 259 9.65 2.92 9.10
CA GLY A 259 8.44 3.41 8.43
C GLY A 259 7.24 3.68 9.34
N ILE A 260 7.41 3.61 10.67
CA ILE A 260 6.34 3.83 11.66
C ILE A 260 6.07 5.32 11.89
N LEU A 261 7.10 6.16 11.75
CA LEU A 261 7.01 7.61 11.84
C LEU A 261 7.55 8.26 10.57
N GLU A 262 7.00 9.44 10.23
CA GLU A 262 7.50 10.27 9.16
C GLU A 262 8.10 11.57 9.72
N LEU A 263 9.20 12.03 9.11
CA LEU A 263 9.84 13.28 9.50
C LEU A 263 9.13 14.49 8.90
N GLU A 264 8.23 15.13 9.63
CA GLU A 264 7.47 16.29 9.17
C GLU A 264 8.32 17.57 9.07
N ARG A 265 9.27 17.78 9.98
CA ARG A 265 10.19 18.94 10.02
C ARG A 265 11.49 18.64 10.72
N GLU A 266 12.59 19.01 10.08
CA GLU A 266 13.91 19.05 10.72
C GLU A 266 14.13 20.41 11.40
N ARG A 267 14.26 20.43 12.73
CA ARG A 267 14.55 21.64 13.50
C ARG A 267 16.07 21.77 13.66
N ARG A 268 16.64 22.87 13.17
CA ARG A 268 18.06 23.15 13.39
C ARG A 268 18.24 23.92 14.68
N GLU A 269 18.98 23.36 15.63
CA GLU A 269 19.52 24.12 16.74
C GLU A 269 20.66 25.02 16.24
N VAL A 270 20.58 26.31 16.58
CA VAL A 270 21.60 27.28 16.19
C VAL A 270 22.09 28.04 17.40
N GLU A 271 23.40 28.15 17.51
CA GLU A 271 24.06 28.93 18.56
C GLU A 271 24.79 30.14 17.97
N LEU A 272 24.70 31.28 18.66
CA LEU A 272 25.40 32.51 18.25
C LEU A 272 26.91 32.34 18.48
N LYS A 273 27.69 32.31 17.41
CA LYS A 273 29.16 32.44 17.50
C LYS A 273 29.53 33.86 17.95
N ALA A 274 30.79 34.05 18.39
CA ALA A 274 31.30 35.35 18.90
C ALA A 274 30.99 36.51 17.92
N ARG A 275 31.14 36.29 16.61
CA ARG A 275 30.80 37.29 15.57
C ARG A 275 29.30 37.62 15.53
N GLY A 276 28.44 36.63 15.70
CA GLY A 276 26.99 36.84 15.75
C GLY A 276 26.57 37.61 17.02
N ARG A 277 27.19 37.36 18.16
CA ARG A 277 27.00 38.13 19.40
C ARG A 277 27.40 39.58 19.23
N HIS A 278 28.50 39.85 18.52
CA HIS A 278 28.98 41.23 18.27
C HIS A 278 27.96 41.97 17.37
N VAL A 279 27.53 41.39 16.29
CA VAL A 279 26.53 41.98 15.38
C VAL A 279 25.20 42.24 16.10
N ALA A 280 24.74 41.28 16.91
CA ALA A 280 23.52 41.46 17.70
C ALA A 280 23.65 42.59 18.73
N SER A 281 24.82 42.74 19.38
CA SER A 281 25.10 43.84 20.32
C SER A 281 25.13 45.22 19.63
N GLU A 282 25.72 45.30 18.44
CA GLU A 282 25.70 46.55 17.63
C GLU A 282 24.28 46.95 17.19
N ALA A 283 23.45 45.98 16.81
CA ALA A 283 22.07 46.21 16.42
C ALA A 283 21.19 46.71 17.58
N MET A 284 21.43 46.22 18.81
CA MET A 284 20.71 46.67 20.00
C MET A 284 21.24 48.01 20.58
N GLY A 285 22.43 48.46 20.19
CA GLY A 285 23.02 49.72 20.63
C GLY A 285 22.71 50.93 19.74
N GLN A 286 21.89 50.75 18.68
CA GLN A 286 21.50 51.80 17.77
C GLN A 286 20.03 52.30 17.94
N GLU A 287 19.36 51.93 19.05
CA GLU A 287 18.07 52.54 19.46
C GLU A 287 18.21 53.64 20.48
#